data_5a0ef7d633924eadcfa5bcbd34a84be1
#
_entry.id   5a0ef7d633924eadcfa5bcbd34a84be1
#
_cell.length_a   1.000
_cell.length_b   1.000
_cell.length_c   1.000
_cell.angle_alpha   90.00
_cell.angle_beta   90.00
_cell.angle_gamma   90.00
#
_symmetry.space_group_name_H-M   'P 1'
#
loop_
_entity.id
_entity.type
_entity.pdbx_description
1 polymer ?
#
loop_
_entity_poly.entity_id
_entity_poly.type
_entity_poly.pdbx_seq_one_letter_code
_entity_poly.pdbx_strand_id
1 'polypeptide(L)'
;MAAIVYQKDKRSGLTYAYESVSTWDKEKKQSRAKRTLIGRLDPKTGDIVPTDQRRKKALERGAVVPEASRCFCGASRLLDGIGQMTGITDDLKLCFPDRYEKILSLAYYLILEDANPLTRFAKWASIHEHPYGRDISSQRSSELFASITEEERARFFSLQGKRRAENEYWAYDITSISSYSECLKQIRYGVNKEHEHLPQLNLALVFGEESGLPFYYRKLPGNISDVKTVRNLLADFDSFGFGKAKLVMDRGFYSEENINRLYQDHLKFLMGAKLSLKFV
;
A
#
# COMPACT_ATOMS: atom_id res chain seq x y z
N MET A 1 -35.84 1.15 45.03
CA MET A 1 -34.93 0.76 46.13
C MET A 1 -34.34 -0.60 45.80
N ALA A 2 -33.05 -0.78 46.04
CA ALA A 2 -32.40 -2.08 45.91
C ALA A 2 -32.56 -2.85 47.22
N ALA A 3 -32.99 -4.09 47.18
CA ALA A 3 -33.12 -4.96 48.35
C ALA A 3 -32.24 -6.22 48.19
N ILE A 4 -31.62 -6.68 49.27
CA ILE A 4 -30.84 -7.92 49.23
C ILE A 4 -31.81 -9.07 49.49
N VAL A 5 -31.80 -10.05 48.53
CA VAL A 5 -32.66 -11.24 48.61
C VAL A 5 -31.78 -12.47 48.68
N TYR A 6 -32.05 -13.36 49.64
CA TYR A 6 -31.32 -14.62 49.82
C TYR A 6 -32.07 -15.77 49.15
N GLN A 7 -31.37 -16.61 48.42
CA GLN A 7 -31.94 -17.81 47.81
C GLN A 7 -31.06 -19.02 48.07
N LYS A 8 -31.65 -20.04 48.70
CA LYS A 8 -30.96 -21.32 48.98
C LYS A 8 -31.04 -22.23 47.76
N ASP A 9 -29.89 -22.65 47.27
CA ASP A 9 -29.81 -23.67 46.21
C ASP A 9 -30.06 -25.08 46.79
N LYS A 10 -31.06 -25.75 46.25
CA LYS A 10 -31.50 -27.06 46.70
C LYS A 10 -30.47 -28.20 46.46
N ARG A 11 -29.59 -28.02 45.47
CA ARG A 11 -28.58 -29.05 45.10
C ARG A 11 -27.31 -28.95 45.97
N SER A 12 -26.81 -27.72 46.13
CA SER A 12 -25.56 -27.46 46.83
C SER A 12 -25.75 -27.15 48.32
N GLY A 13 -27.00 -26.84 48.76
CA GLY A 13 -27.30 -26.43 50.11
C GLY A 13 -26.81 -25.00 50.46
N LEU A 14 -26.14 -24.33 49.52
CA LEU A 14 -25.56 -23.00 49.72
C LEU A 14 -26.63 -21.90 49.55
N THR A 15 -26.49 -20.85 50.34
CA THR A 15 -27.36 -19.67 50.23
C THR A 15 -26.64 -18.57 49.48
N TYR A 16 -27.23 -18.11 48.38
CA TYR A 16 -26.71 -17.01 47.57
C TYR A 16 -27.45 -15.71 47.86
N ALA A 17 -26.72 -14.60 47.90
CA ALA A 17 -27.25 -13.25 48.05
C ALA A 17 -27.34 -12.54 46.69
N TYR A 18 -28.51 -11.97 46.41
CA TYR A 18 -28.79 -11.22 45.19
C TYR A 18 -29.22 -9.80 45.55
N GLU A 19 -28.69 -8.83 44.80
CA GLU A 19 -29.27 -7.49 44.79
C GLU A 19 -30.46 -7.50 43.83
N SER A 20 -31.63 -7.12 44.35
CA SER A 20 -32.89 -7.10 43.62
C SER A 20 -33.33 -5.67 43.42
N VAL A 21 -33.40 -5.21 42.18
CA VAL A 21 -33.90 -3.90 41.78
C VAL A 21 -35.22 -4.08 41.07
N SER A 22 -36.29 -3.55 41.63
CA SER A 22 -37.64 -3.59 41.02
C SER A 22 -37.84 -2.41 40.10
N THR A 23 -38.23 -2.66 38.89
CA THR A 23 -38.60 -1.67 37.87
C THR A 23 -40.05 -1.93 37.43
N TRP A 24 -40.81 -0.86 37.23
CA TRP A 24 -42.15 -0.93 36.71
C TRP A 24 -42.13 -1.03 35.17
N ASP A 25 -42.64 -2.14 34.64
CA ASP A 25 -42.84 -2.34 33.21
C ASP A 25 -44.17 -1.69 32.82
N LYS A 26 -44.10 -0.58 32.07
CA LYS A 26 -45.28 0.19 31.65
C LYS A 26 -46.15 -0.56 30.64
N GLU A 27 -45.56 -1.40 29.80
CA GLU A 27 -46.28 -2.14 28.77
C GLU A 27 -47.06 -3.31 29.38
N LYS A 28 -46.45 -4.02 30.31
CA LYS A 28 -47.03 -5.21 30.93
C LYS A 28 -47.78 -4.88 32.24
N LYS A 29 -47.80 -3.59 32.63
CA LYS A 29 -48.45 -3.10 33.87
C LYS A 29 -48.12 -3.95 35.10
N GLN A 30 -46.86 -4.38 35.24
CA GLN A 30 -46.40 -5.20 36.35
C GLN A 30 -45.00 -4.80 36.83
N SER A 31 -44.71 -5.02 38.10
CA SER A 31 -43.36 -4.85 38.63
C SER A 31 -42.49 -6.04 38.26
N ARG A 32 -41.32 -5.77 37.70
CA ARG A 32 -40.27 -6.79 37.39
C ARG A 32 -39.05 -6.56 38.24
N ALA A 33 -38.60 -7.60 38.94
CA ALA A 33 -37.37 -7.56 39.68
C ALA A 33 -36.20 -8.09 38.87
N LYS A 34 -35.17 -7.28 38.64
CA LYS A 34 -33.89 -7.71 38.12
C LYS A 34 -32.97 -8.07 39.29
N ARG A 35 -32.51 -9.31 39.34
CA ARG A 35 -31.64 -9.84 40.40
C ARG A 35 -30.23 -9.99 39.89
N THR A 36 -29.26 -9.43 40.62
CA THR A 36 -27.82 -9.57 40.32
C THR A 36 -27.14 -10.31 41.46
N LEU A 37 -26.43 -11.39 41.20
CA LEU A 37 -25.73 -12.16 42.22
C LEU A 37 -24.59 -11.34 42.82
N ILE A 38 -24.61 -11.13 44.16
CA ILE A 38 -23.57 -10.39 44.89
C ILE A 38 -22.56 -11.36 45.55
N GLY A 39 -23.02 -12.51 46.01
CA GLY A 39 -22.14 -13.46 46.66
C GLY A 39 -22.88 -14.65 47.23
N ARG A 40 -22.22 -15.43 48.06
CA ARG A 40 -22.79 -16.49 48.83
C ARG A 40 -22.70 -16.13 50.33
N LEU A 41 -23.67 -16.57 51.12
CA LEU A 41 -23.65 -16.40 52.58
C LEU A 41 -22.70 -17.43 53.19
N ASP A 42 -21.74 -16.98 53.99
CA ASP A 42 -20.92 -17.87 54.77
C ASP A 42 -21.73 -18.41 55.96
N PRO A 43 -21.92 -19.71 56.10
CA PRO A 43 -22.75 -20.29 57.15
C PRO A 43 -22.18 -20.11 58.59
N LYS A 44 -20.89 -19.73 58.72
CA LYS A 44 -20.23 -19.54 60.01
C LYS A 44 -20.24 -18.10 60.47
N THR A 45 -20.01 -17.15 59.57
CA THR A 45 -19.90 -15.74 59.93
C THR A 45 -21.16 -14.95 59.58
N GLY A 46 -22.03 -15.46 58.70
CA GLY A 46 -23.21 -14.75 58.24
C GLY A 46 -22.90 -13.65 57.20
N ASP A 47 -21.65 -13.53 56.79
CA ASP A 47 -21.22 -12.49 55.83
C ASP A 47 -21.40 -12.94 54.38
N ILE A 48 -21.60 -11.94 53.51
CA ILE A 48 -21.71 -12.19 52.07
C ILE A 48 -20.30 -12.28 51.45
N VAL A 49 -19.89 -13.47 51.07
CA VAL A 49 -18.62 -13.72 50.39
C VAL A 49 -18.81 -13.68 48.90
N PRO A 50 -18.13 -12.79 48.16
CA PRO A 50 -18.23 -12.73 46.71
C PRO A 50 -17.91 -14.07 46.05
N THR A 51 -18.78 -14.55 45.16
CA THR A 51 -18.57 -15.84 44.45
C THR A 51 -17.59 -15.74 43.31
N ASP A 52 -17.35 -14.55 42.78
CA ASP A 52 -16.44 -14.33 41.66
C ASP A 52 -15.08 -13.80 42.14
N GLN A 53 -14.27 -14.72 42.70
CA GLN A 53 -12.89 -14.39 43.06
C GLN A 53 -11.98 -14.03 41.89
N ARG A 54 -12.36 -14.36 40.65
CA ARG A 54 -11.58 -14.00 39.48
C ARG A 54 -11.65 -12.50 39.21
N ARG A 55 -12.83 -11.88 39.33
CA ARG A 55 -13.03 -10.42 39.24
C ARG A 55 -12.29 -9.67 40.32
N LYS A 56 -12.33 -10.17 41.58
CA LYS A 56 -11.63 -9.55 42.69
C LYS A 56 -10.12 -9.63 42.53
N LYS A 57 -9.58 -10.76 42.15
CA LYS A 57 -8.14 -10.93 41.87
C LYS A 57 -7.65 -10.11 40.63
N ALA A 58 -8.50 -9.87 39.64
CA ALA A 58 -8.17 -9.01 38.49
C ALA A 58 -8.15 -7.52 38.89
N LEU A 59 -9.08 -7.07 39.73
CA LEU A 59 -9.13 -5.70 40.28
C LEU A 59 -7.98 -5.44 41.26
N GLU A 60 -7.67 -6.39 42.15
CA GLU A 60 -6.59 -6.27 43.15
C GLU A 60 -5.19 -6.29 42.54
N ARG A 61 -5.02 -6.88 41.37
CA ARG A 61 -3.71 -6.95 40.68
C ARG A 61 -3.34 -5.68 39.94
N GLY A 62 -4.23 -4.70 39.83
CA GLY A 62 -3.95 -3.48 39.06
C GLY A 62 -3.46 -3.81 37.64
N ALA A 63 -3.72 -5.02 37.17
CA ALA A 63 -3.32 -5.44 35.85
C ALA A 63 -4.15 -4.61 34.87
N VAL A 64 -3.55 -3.55 34.36
CA VAL A 64 -3.88 -3.04 33.03
C VAL A 64 -3.82 -4.27 32.14
N VAL A 65 -4.97 -4.80 31.72
CA VAL A 65 -5.00 -5.83 30.68
C VAL A 65 -4.39 -5.14 29.49
N PRO A 66 -3.16 -5.53 29.07
CA PRO A 66 -2.58 -4.91 27.90
C PRO A 66 -3.57 -5.16 26.76
N GLU A 67 -3.99 -4.10 26.11
CA GLU A 67 -4.84 -4.19 24.94
C GLU A 67 -3.99 -4.91 23.88
N ALA A 68 -4.18 -6.22 23.76
CA ALA A 68 -3.42 -7.02 22.82
C ALA A 68 -3.99 -6.75 21.42
N SER A 69 -3.26 -5.99 20.63
CA SER A 69 -3.52 -5.84 19.19
C SER A 69 -2.77 -6.93 18.43
N ARG A 70 -3.39 -7.43 17.36
CA ARG A 70 -2.75 -8.36 16.41
C ARG A 70 -2.64 -7.67 15.07
N CYS A 71 -1.46 -7.73 14.46
CA CYS A 71 -1.22 -7.23 13.12
C CYS A 71 -0.53 -8.28 12.25
N PHE A 72 -0.79 -8.21 10.95
CA PHE A 72 -0.08 -9.00 9.95
C PHE A 72 1.25 -8.31 9.64
N CYS A 73 2.37 -8.98 9.85
CA CYS A 73 3.71 -8.42 9.65
C CYS A 73 4.54 -9.17 8.60
N GLY A 74 4.18 -10.41 8.24
CA GLY A 74 5.02 -11.27 7.39
C GLY A 74 5.31 -10.67 6.02
N ALA A 75 4.27 -10.24 5.31
CA ALA A 75 4.39 -9.63 3.99
C ALA A 75 5.16 -8.30 4.04
N SER A 76 4.89 -7.45 5.03
CA SER A 76 5.58 -6.18 5.20
C SER A 76 7.07 -6.35 5.43
N ARG A 77 7.47 -7.31 6.26
CA ARG A 77 8.90 -7.63 6.49
C ARG A 77 9.60 -8.16 5.24
N LEU A 78 8.88 -8.94 4.42
CA LEU A 78 9.41 -9.37 3.12
C LEU A 78 9.64 -8.16 2.20
N LEU A 79 8.68 -7.26 2.11
CA LEU A 79 8.78 -6.03 1.30
C LEU A 79 9.88 -5.10 1.82
N ASP A 80 10.05 -4.97 3.14
CA ASP A 80 11.17 -4.24 3.75
C ASP A 80 12.52 -4.84 3.30
N GLY A 81 12.66 -6.16 3.36
CA GLY A 81 13.86 -6.87 2.90
C GLY A 81 14.14 -6.63 1.41
N ILE A 82 13.12 -6.73 0.56
CA ILE A 82 13.24 -6.43 -0.88
C ILE A 82 13.66 -4.97 -1.09
N GLY A 83 13.02 -4.02 -0.40
CA GLY A 83 13.36 -2.60 -0.51
C GLY A 83 14.80 -2.27 -0.13
N GLN A 84 15.34 -2.97 0.88
CA GLN A 84 16.74 -2.84 1.29
C GLN A 84 17.69 -3.50 0.27
N MET A 85 17.41 -4.73 -0.17
CA MET A 85 18.25 -5.45 -1.14
C MET A 85 18.36 -4.72 -2.48
N THR A 86 17.26 -4.11 -2.93
CA THR A 86 17.21 -3.36 -4.20
C THR A 86 17.74 -1.93 -4.09
N GLY A 87 17.96 -1.43 -2.87
CA GLY A 87 18.34 -0.05 -2.59
C GLY A 87 17.19 0.96 -2.71
N ILE A 88 15.96 0.51 -2.97
CA ILE A 88 14.79 1.39 -3.13
C ILE A 88 14.50 2.18 -1.85
N THR A 89 14.58 1.53 -0.69
CA THR A 89 14.31 2.18 0.60
C THR A 89 15.31 3.31 0.87
N ASP A 90 16.60 3.10 0.61
CA ASP A 90 17.62 4.10 0.84
C ASP A 90 17.51 5.26 -0.14
N ASP A 91 17.24 4.99 -1.40
CA ASP A 91 17.03 6.02 -2.41
C ASP A 91 15.77 6.85 -2.14
N LEU A 92 14.69 6.21 -1.63
CA LEU A 92 13.50 6.93 -1.18
C LEU A 92 13.79 7.83 0.03
N LYS A 93 14.57 7.38 1.00
CA LYS A 93 15.01 8.21 2.13
C LYS A 93 15.81 9.44 1.68
N LEU A 94 16.69 9.27 0.69
CA LEU A 94 17.48 10.37 0.14
C LEU A 94 16.65 11.38 -0.66
N CYS A 95 15.64 10.91 -1.39
CA CYS A 95 14.82 11.77 -2.24
C CYS A 95 13.62 12.38 -1.49
N PHE A 96 13.06 11.66 -0.51
CA PHE A 96 11.83 12.00 0.19
C PHE A 96 11.96 11.82 1.72
N PRO A 97 12.90 12.49 2.41
CA PRO A 97 13.24 12.21 3.80
C PRO A 97 12.03 12.22 4.74
N ASP A 98 11.11 13.16 4.56
CA ASP A 98 9.94 13.32 5.43
C ASP A 98 8.70 12.52 4.96
N ARG A 99 8.79 11.84 3.81
CA ARG A 99 7.64 11.22 3.14
C ARG A 99 7.85 9.76 2.75
N TYR A 100 9.10 9.24 2.79
CA TYR A 100 9.43 7.90 2.31
C TYR A 100 8.62 6.80 2.99
N GLU A 101 8.36 6.91 4.30
CA GLU A 101 7.55 5.94 5.04
C GLU A 101 6.10 5.89 4.55
N LYS A 102 5.53 7.06 4.22
CA LYS A 102 4.18 7.14 3.64
C LYS A 102 4.15 6.53 2.25
N ILE A 103 5.17 6.82 1.42
CA ILE A 103 5.30 6.28 0.06
C ILE A 103 5.40 4.75 0.12
N LEU A 104 6.28 4.20 0.97
CA LEU A 104 6.43 2.76 1.16
C LEU A 104 5.14 2.11 1.67
N SER A 105 4.46 2.74 2.64
CA SER A 105 3.22 2.20 3.18
C SER A 105 2.12 2.09 2.13
N LEU A 106 1.96 3.11 1.29
CA LEU A 106 1.02 3.08 0.16
C LEU A 106 1.45 2.06 -0.90
N ALA A 107 2.75 1.93 -1.16
CA ALA A 107 3.27 0.91 -2.09
C ALA A 107 2.98 -0.50 -1.57
N TYR A 108 3.21 -0.78 -0.29
CA TYR A 108 2.88 -2.07 0.32
C TYR A 108 1.39 -2.40 0.21
N TYR A 109 0.54 -1.42 0.50
CA TYR A 109 -0.89 -1.58 0.33
C TYR A 109 -1.26 -1.93 -1.11
N LEU A 110 -0.75 -1.19 -2.09
CA LEU A 110 -1.06 -1.42 -3.51
C LEU A 110 -0.56 -2.78 -4.01
N ILE A 111 0.57 -3.27 -3.49
CA ILE A 111 1.12 -4.59 -3.84
C ILE A 111 0.28 -5.72 -3.22
N LEU A 112 -0.13 -5.57 -1.94
CA LEU A 112 -0.77 -6.65 -1.20
C LEU A 112 -2.27 -6.74 -1.44
N GLU A 113 -2.92 -5.62 -1.79
CA GLU A 113 -4.37 -5.49 -1.94
C GLU A 113 -4.80 -5.33 -3.38
N ASP A 114 -4.01 -5.68 -4.33
CA ASP A 114 -4.20 -5.64 -5.78
C ASP A 114 -5.48 -4.91 -6.25
N ALA A 115 -5.33 -3.81 -6.99
CA ALA A 115 -6.42 -2.98 -7.53
C ALA A 115 -7.43 -2.39 -6.50
N ASN A 116 -7.24 -2.57 -5.20
CA ASN A 116 -8.11 -1.95 -4.20
C ASN A 116 -7.89 -0.42 -4.12
N PRO A 117 -8.96 0.37 -4.05
CA PRO A 117 -8.83 1.82 -3.99
C PRO A 117 -8.22 2.29 -2.67
N LEU A 118 -7.42 3.37 -2.72
CA LEU A 118 -6.74 3.96 -1.55
C LEU A 118 -7.68 4.40 -0.42
N THR A 119 -8.98 4.55 -0.69
CA THR A 119 -9.99 4.81 0.34
C THR A 119 -10.10 3.68 1.38
N ARG A 120 -9.64 2.47 1.05
CA ARG A 120 -9.62 1.32 1.96
C ARG A 120 -8.33 1.20 2.77
N PHE A 121 -7.34 2.06 2.52
CA PHE A 121 -6.04 2.02 3.21
C PHE A 121 -6.19 2.03 4.73
N ALA A 122 -7.05 2.87 5.30
CA ALA A 122 -7.28 2.95 6.76
C ALA A 122 -7.62 1.59 7.39
N LYS A 123 -8.52 0.84 6.75
CA LYS A 123 -8.91 -0.49 7.22
C LYS A 123 -7.74 -1.48 7.15
N TRP A 124 -6.97 -1.46 6.07
CA TRP A 124 -5.80 -2.30 5.90
C TRP A 124 -4.71 -1.94 6.92
N ALA A 125 -4.39 -0.67 7.08
CA ALA A 125 -3.38 -0.16 8.00
C ALA A 125 -3.67 -0.52 9.48
N SER A 126 -4.95 -0.65 9.85
CA SER A 126 -5.34 -0.99 11.23
C SER A 126 -4.96 -2.42 11.65
N ILE A 127 -4.70 -3.31 10.70
CA ILE A 127 -4.40 -4.73 10.94
C ILE A 127 -3.06 -5.18 10.34
N HIS A 128 -2.34 -4.30 9.63
CA HIS A 128 -1.04 -4.62 9.03
C HIS A 128 0.07 -3.73 9.60
N GLU A 129 1.24 -4.33 9.83
CA GLU A 129 2.46 -3.56 10.08
C GLU A 129 2.91 -2.89 8.79
N HIS A 130 3.28 -1.61 8.83
CA HIS A 130 3.76 -0.88 7.66
C HIS A 130 4.66 0.30 8.09
N PRO A 131 5.57 0.81 7.23
CA PRO A 131 6.62 1.76 7.63
C PRO A 131 6.12 3.03 8.33
N TYR A 132 5.01 3.62 7.90
CA TYR A 132 4.47 4.83 8.51
C TYR A 132 3.74 4.58 9.83
N GLY A 133 3.20 3.39 10.05
CA GLY A 133 2.51 2.97 11.28
C GLY A 133 1.25 3.75 11.67
N ARG A 134 0.71 4.57 10.75
CA ARG A 134 -0.50 5.38 10.97
C ARG A 134 -1.39 5.38 9.74
N ASP A 135 -2.66 5.74 9.94
CA ASP A 135 -3.59 5.89 8.82
C ASP A 135 -3.19 7.04 7.87
N ILE A 136 -3.45 6.82 6.58
CA ILE A 136 -3.32 7.81 5.51
C ILE A 136 -4.68 7.89 4.81
N SER A 137 -5.45 8.95 5.07
CA SER A 137 -6.74 9.14 4.40
C SER A 137 -6.55 9.32 2.88
N SER A 138 -7.61 9.05 2.10
CA SER A 138 -7.60 9.23 0.65
C SER A 138 -7.20 10.66 0.23
N GLN A 139 -7.65 11.66 0.97
CA GLN A 139 -7.24 13.04 0.74
C GLN A 139 -5.73 13.22 0.95
N ARG A 140 -5.20 12.74 2.08
CA ARG A 140 -3.76 12.84 2.39
C ARG A 140 -2.88 12.06 1.40
N SER A 141 -3.37 10.93 0.88
CA SER A 141 -2.64 10.22 -0.19
C SER A 141 -2.59 11.04 -1.48
N SER A 142 -3.68 11.71 -1.85
CA SER A 142 -3.70 12.61 -3.00
C SER A 142 -2.79 13.82 -2.82
N GLU A 143 -2.79 14.42 -1.63
CA GLU A 143 -1.87 15.51 -1.27
C GLU A 143 -0.39 15.05 -1.32
N LEU A 144 -0.10 13.85 -0.83
CA LEU A 144 1.23 13.25 -0.91
C LEU A 144 1.69 13.12 -2.37
N PHE A 145 0.85 12.54 -3.25
CA PHE A 145 1.21 12.39 -4.66
C PHE A 145 1.38 13.73 -5.37
N ALA A 146 0.51 14.71 -5.07
CA ALA A 146 0.63 16.06 -5.61
C ALA A 146 1.89 16.80 -5.13
N SER A 147 2.41 16.46 -3.96
CA SER A 147 3.61 17.07 -3.38
C SER A 147 4.93 16.55 -3.96
N ILE A 148 4.91 15.45 -4.72
CA ILE A 148 6.11 14.88 -5.36
C ILE A 148 6.47 15.73 -6.57
N THR A 149 7.62 16.40 -6.52
CA THR A 149 8.10 17.24 -7.61
C THR A 149 8.76 16.42 -8.73
N GLU A 150 8.88 17.02 -9.90
CA GLU A 150 9.59 16.40 -11.04
C GLU A 150 11.08 16.21 -10.72
N GLU A 151 11.71 17.15 -10.01
CA GLU A 151 13.11 17.06 -9.59
C GLU A 151 13.36 15.91 -8.63
N GLU A 152 12.50 15.73 -7.63
CA GLU A 152 12.60 14.63 -6.69
C GLU A 152 12.44 13.28 -7.40
N ARG A 153 11.47 13.19 -8.32
CA ARG A 153 11.26 11.99 -9.13
C ARG A 153 12.45 11.70 -10.04
N ALA A 154 12.98 12.72 -10.71
CA ALA A 154 14.17 12.61 -11.55
C ALA A 154 15.39 12.16 -10.76
N ARG A 155 15.59 12.71 -9.55
CA ARG A 155 16.65 12.30 -8.64
C ARG A 155 16.52 10.82 -8.25
N PHE A 156 15.32 10.35 -7.92
CA PHE A 156 15.07 8.95 -7.60
C PHE A 156 15.40 8.05 -8.79
N PHE A 157 14.94 8.37 -10.01
CA PHE A 157 15.27 7.61 -11.21
C PHE A 157 16.78 7.59 -11.48
N SER A 158 17.46 8.73 -11.31
CA SER A 158 18.91 8.82 -11.47
C SER A 158 19.65 7.87 -10.53
N LEU A 159 19.27 7.81 -9.24
CA LEU A 159 19.86 6.90 -8.27
C LEU A 159 19.61 5.43 -8.63
N GLN A 160 18.38 5.08 -8.97
CA GLN A 160 18.00 3.72 -9.34
C GLN A 160 18.72 3.25 -10.64
N GLY A 161 18.80 4.12 -11.65
CA GLY A 161 19.48 3.79 -12.90
C GLY A 161 20.99 3.68 -12.74
N LYS A 162 21.64 4.54 -11.95
CA LYS A 162 23.10 4.47 -11.72
C LYS A 162 23.54 3.17 -11.06
N ARG A 163 22.71 2.55 -10.25
CA ARG A 163 23.00 1.23 -9.67
C ARG A 163 23.11 0.12 -10.71
N ARG A 164 22.50 0.31 -11.92
CA ARG A 164 22.28 -0.73 -12.93
C ARG A 164 22.93 -0.46 -14.26
N ALA A 165 23.27 0.80 -14.58
CA ALA A 165 23.68 1.24 -15.91
C ALA A 165 24.85 0.47 -16.52
N GLU A 166 25.81 0.02 -15.71
CA GLU A 166 27.00 -0.68 -16.21
C GLU A 166 26.84 -2.20 -16.26
N ASN A 167 25.89 -2.74 -15.51
CA ASN A 167 25.82 -4.17 -15.18
C ASN A 167 24.83 -4.95 -16.06
N GLU A 168 23.79 -4.29 -16.60
CA GLU A 168 22.73 -4.98 -17.33
C GLU A 168 22.28 -4.24 -18.59
N TYR A 169 21.53 -4.94 -19.44
CA TYR A 169 20.79 -4.32 -20.53
C TYR A 169 19.49 -3.73 -20.05
N TRP A 170 19.07 -2.62 -20.65
CA TRP A 170 17.84 -1.92 -20.32
C TRP A 170 16.80 -2.08 -21.43
N ALA A 171 15.74 -2.77 -21.12
CA ALA A 171 14.63 -2.89 -22.06
C ALA A 171 13.75 -1.65 -21.96
N TYR A 172 13.47 -1.04 -23.11
CA TYR A 172 12.55 0.08 -23.25
C TYR A 172 11.30 -0.38 -23.98
N ASP A 173 10.13 -0.24 -23.34
CA ASP A 173 8.85 -0.58 -23.93
C ASP A 173 7.78 0.46 -23.58
N ILE A 174 6.70 0.48 -24.36
CA ILE A 174 5.56 1.36 -24.17
C ILE A 174 4.30 0.53 -24.13
N THR A 175 3.50 0.74 -23.10
CA THR A 175 2.17 0.17 -22.98
C THR A 175 1.11 1.28 -23.05
N SER A 176 -0.06 0.96 -23.57
CA SER A 176 -1.20 1.86 -23.60
C SER A 176 -2.13 1.55 -22.43
N ILE A 177 -2.59 2.58 -21.73
CA ILE A 177 -3.53 2.46 -20.62
C ILE A 177 -4.79 3.23 -21.00
N SER A 178 -5.89 2.50 -21.24
CA SER A 178 -7.20 3.08 -21.52
C SER A 178 -7.76 3.78 -20.28
N SER A 179 -8.40 4.92 -20.45
CA SER A 179 -8.97 5.66 -19.33
C SER A 179 -10.15 6.54 -19.75
N TYR A 180 -11.17 6.57 -18.91
CA TYR A 180 -12.31 7.47 -19.04
C TYR A 180 -12.09 8.85 -18.37
N SER A 181 -10.89 9.12 -17.85
CA SER A 181 -10.61 10.37 -17.14
C SER A 181 -10.60 11.57 -18.09
N GLU A 182 -11.42 12.56 -17.80
CA GLU A 182 -11.46 13.85 -18.53
C GLU A 182 -10.42 14.85 -17.99
N CYS A 183 -9.87 14.58 -16.79
CA CYS A 183 -8.96 15.51 -16.11
C CYS A 183 -7.50 15.35 -16.48
N LEU A 184 -7.11 14.22 -17.07
CA LEU A 184 -5.72 13.94 -17.42
C LEU A 184 -5.38 14.47 -18.81
N LYS A 185 -4.49 15.45 -18.88
CA LYS A 185 -4.07 16.11 -20.13
C LYS A 185 -3.44 15.18 -21.18
N GLN A 186 -2.86 14.08 -20.72
CA GLN A 186 -2.19 13.08 -21.57
C GLN A 186 -3.15 12.11 -22.26
N ILE A 187 -4.41 12.04 -21.81
CA ILE A 187 -5.39 11.14 -22.40
C ILE A 187 -5.80 11.66 -23.78
N ARG A 188 -5.58 10.82 -24.79
CA ARG A 188 -5.86 11.09 -26.20
C ARG A 188 -6.28 9.80 -26.90
N TYR A 189 -7.09 9.92 -27.93
CA TYR A 189 -7.32 8.82 -28.86
C TYR A 189 -6.05 8.55 -29.66
N GLY A 190 -5.63 7.30 -29.73
CA GLY A 190 -4.43 6.87 -30.45
C GLY A 190 -4.57 5.42 -30.90
N VAL A 191 -3.49 4.83 -31.40
CA VAL A 191 -3.44 3.41 -31.72
C VAL A 191 -3.35 2.66 -30.42
N ASN A 192 -4.45 1.95 -30.06
CA ASN A 192 -4.51 1.14 -28.87
C ASN A 192 -4.01 -0.27 -29.17
N LYS A 193 -3.02 -0.76 -28.41
CA LYS A 193 -2.45 -2.11 -28.56
C LYS A 193 -3.45 -3.23 -28.22
N GLU A 194 -4.46 -2.91 -27.40
CA GLU A 194 -5.54 -3.83 -26.99
C GLU A 194 -6.77 -3.75 -27.91
N HIS A 195 -6.73 -2.94 -28.97
CA HIS A 195 -7.83 -2.71 -29.91
C HIS A 195 -9.10 -2.13 -29.29
N GLU A 196 -9.00 -1.49 -28.15
CA GLU A 196 -10.11 -0.76 -27.53
C GLU A 196 -10.30 0.62 -28.16
N HIS A 197 -11.55 1.01 -28.41
CA HIS A 197 -11.88 2.35 -28.91
C HIS A 197 -12.05 3.38 -27.79
N LEU A 198 -11.07 3.41 -26.87
CA LEU A 198 -11.05 4.31 -25.72
C LEU A 198 -9.89 5.30 -25.83
N PRO A 199 -10.06 6.50 -25.26
CA PRO A 199 -8.93 7.40 -25.09
C PRO A 199 -7.94 6.78 -24.09
N GLN A 200 -6.66 6.98 -24.31
CA GLN A 200 -5.56 6.33 -23.59
C GLN A 200 -4.43 7.29 -23.26
N LEU A 201 -3.62 6.92 -22.30
CA LEU A 201 -2.28 7.45 -22.13
C LEU A 201 -1.27 6.34 -22.49
N ASN A 202 -0.10 6.72 -22.96
CA ASN A 202 0.99 5.80 -23.16
C ASN A 202 1.95 5.89 -21.96
N LEU A 203 2.30 4.73 -21.40
CA LEU A 203 3.28 4.61 -20.34
C LEU A 203 4.56 3.99 -20.89
N ALA A 204 5.59 4.81 -21.03
CA ALA A 204 6.92 4.35 -21.35
C ALA A 204 7.61 3.85 -20.09
N LEU A 205 8.23 2.67 -20.16
CA LEU A 205 8.95 2.02 -19.07
C LEU A 205 10.37 1.65 -19.51
N VAL A 206 11.30 1.79 -18.58
CA VAL A 206 12.64 1.20 -18.70
C VAL A 206 12.84 0.27 -17.51
N PHE A 207 13.25 -0.95 -17.80
CA PHE A 207 13.56 -1.94 -16.79
C PHE A 207 14.86 -2.67 -17.11
N GLY A 208 15.56 -3.09 -16.06
CA GLY A 208 16.75 -3.91 -16.21
C GLY A 208 16.38 -5.32 -16.64
N GLU A 209 17.01 -5.84 -17.69
CA GLU A 209 16.69 -7.17 -18.23
C GLU A 209 17.11 -8.29 -17.26
N GLU A 210 18.24 -8.12 -16.60
CA GLU A 210 18.76 -9.10 -15.64
C GLU A 210 18.07 -9.01 -14.28
N SER A 211 17.87 -7.79 -13.78
CA SER A 211 17.20 -7.56 -12.50
C SER A 211 15.68 -7.72 -12.55
N GLY A 212 15.05 -7.56 -13.72
CA GLY A 212 13.61 -7.50 -13.87
C GLY A 212 12.95 -6.28 -13.21
N LEU A 213 13.73 -5.30 -12.74
CA LEU A 213 13.23 -4.16 -11.96
C LEU A 213 13.01 -2.94 -12.86
N PRO A 214 11.80 -2.35 -12.84
CA PRO A 214 11.53 -1.07 -13.46
C PRO A 214 12.18 0.04 -12.61
N PHE A 215 12.86 0.98 -13.24
CA PHE A 215 13.50 2.09 -12.53
C PHE A 215 13.25 3.46 -13.16
N TYR A 216 12.60 3.51 -14.33
CA TYR A 216 12.20 4.74 -14.98
C TYR A 216 10.84 4.56 -15.65
N TYR A 217 10.01 5.57 -15.59
CA TYR A 217 8.80 5.66 -16.40
C TYR A 217 8.51 7.08 -16.85
N ARG A 218 7.80 7.20 -17.96
CA ARG A 218 7.28 8.48 -18.45
C ARG A 218 5.85 8.33 -18.95
N LYS A 219 4.98 9.23 -18.49
CA LYS A 219 3.61 9.36 -19.01
C LYS A 219 3.64 10.16 -20.29
N LEU A 220 3.15 9.62 -21.37
CA LEU A 220 3.14 10.19 -22.70
C LEU A 220 1.69 10.35 -23.21
N PRO A 221 1.42 11.33 -24.08
CA PRO A 221 0.12 11.42 -24.75
C PRO A 221 -0.22 10.14 -25.51
N GLY A 222 -1.48 9.70 -25.42
CA GLY A 222 -1.92 8.43 -26.03
C GLY A 222 -1.85 8.40 -27.54
N ASN A 223 -1.70 9.53 -28.21
CA ASN A 223 -1.57 9.65 -29.66
C ASN A 223 -0.13 9.73 -30.16
N ILE A 224 0.87 9.64 -29.28
CA ILE A 224 2.27 9.66 -29.71
C ILE A 224 2.69 8.28 -30.25
N SER A 225 3.40 8.25 -31.38
CA SER A 225 3.94 7.02 -31.92
C SER A 225 5.24 6.60 -31.21
N ASP A 226 5.48 5.30 -31.08
CA ASP A 226 6.65 4.72 -30.38
C ASP A 226 7.97 5.30 -30.91
N VAL A 227 8.10 5.46 -32.23
CA VAL A 227 9.28 6.06 -32.86
C VAL A 227 9.63 7.43 -32.27
N LYS A 228 8.64 8.29 -32.03
CA LYS A 228 8.87 9.65 -31.52
C LYS A 228 9.26 9.69 -30.05
N THR A 229 9.05 8.62 -29.30
CA THR A 229 9.31 8.57 -27.85
C THR A 229 10.78 8.39 -27.53
N VAL A 230 11.56 7.76 -28.42
CA VAL A 230 13.00 7.54 -28.23
C VAL A 230 13.74 8.86 -28.00
N ARG A 231 13.37 9.92 -28.72
CA ARG A 231 13.97 11.24 -28.51
C ARG A 231 13.76 11.78 -27.10
N ASN A 232 12.57 11.56 -26.53
CA ASN A 232 12.29 11.97 -25.16
C ASN A 232 13.08 11.15 -24.16
N LEU A 233 13.18 9.83 -24.39
CA LEU A 233 13.98 8.93 -23.57
C LEU A 233 15.44 9.37 -23.51
N LEU A 234 16.04 9.67 -24.67
CA LEU A 234 17.44 10.09 -24.77
C LEU A 234 17.70 11.41 -24.05
N ALA A 235 16.78 12.38 -24.16
CA ALA A 235 16.89 13.65 -23.44
C ALA A 235 16.83 13.43 -21.91
N ASP A 236 15.97 12.54 -21.44
CA ASP A 236 15.92 12.19 -20.01
C ASP A 236 17.19 11.47 -19.56
N PHE A 237 17.71 10.54 -20.36
CA PHE A 237 18.95 9.81 -20.06
C PHE A 237 20.17 10.72 -19.97
N ASP A 238 20.26 11.70 -20.83
CA ASP A 238 21.29 12.72 -20.78
C ASP A 238 21.18 13.51 -19.47
N SER A 239 19.97 13.95 -19.10
CA SER A 239 19.72 14.68 -17.85
C SER A 239 20.04 13.86 -16.59
N PHE A 240 19.87 12.53 -16.64
CA PHE A 240 20.16 11.62 -15.51
C PHE A 240 21.62 11.13 -15.49
N GLY A 241 22.38 11.40 -16.52
CA GLY A 241 23.78 10.98 -16.65
C GLY A 241 23.93 9.49 -17.00
N PHE A 242 23.03 8.94 -17.82
CA PHE A 242 23.01 7.53 -18.24
C PHE A 242 23.77 7.25 -19.54
N GLY A 243 24.86 7.96 -19.80
CA GLY A 243 25.63 7.83 -21.05
C GLY A 243 26.28 6.46 -21.32
N LYS A 244 26.21 5.51 -20.37
CA LYS A 244 26.73 4.13 -20.52
C LYS A 244 25.62 3.08 -20.65
N ALA A 245 24.37 3.48 -20.74
CA ALA A 245 23.25 2.55 -20.85
C ALA A 245 23.35 1.69 -22.11
N LYS A 246 22.93 0.42 -21.98
CA LYS A 246 22.82 -0.54 -23.09
C LYS A 246 21.34 -0.79 -23.33
N LEU A 247 20.77 -0.27 -24.41
CA LEU A 247 19.34 -0.28 -24.66
C LEU A 247 18.91 -1.48 -25.52
N VAL A 248 17.80 -2.10 -25.15
CA VAL A 248 17.11 -3.08 -25.98
C VAL A 248 15.71 -2.55 -26.29
N MET A 249 15.37 -2.52 -27.57
CA MET A 249 14.10 -1.96 -28.07
C MET A 249 13.51 -2.84 -29.15
N ASP A 250 12.20 -2.88 -29.25
CA ASP A 250 11.52 -3.61 -30.30
C ASP A 250 11.58 -2.88 -31.65
N ARG A 251 11.10 -3.54 -32.72
CA ARG A 251 11.05 -2.98 -34.07
C ARG A 251 10.12 -1.76 -34.24
N GLY A 252 9.23 -1.53 -33.28
CA GLY A 252 8.30 -0.38 -33.27
C GLY A 252 9.04 0.94 -33.12
N PHE A 253 10.22 0.92 -32.51
CA PHE A 253 11.07 2.10 -32.31
C PHE A 253 12.01 2.40 -33.48
N TYR A 254 12.07 1.50 -34.47
CA TYR A 254 12.99 1.66 -35.56
C TYR A 254 12.66 2.87 -36.45
N SER A 255 13.62 3.75 -36.57
CA SER A 255 13.73 4.76 -37.63
C SER A 255 15.21 5.09 -37.87
N GLU A 256 15.52 5.54 -39.06
CA GLU A 256 16.88 5.97 -39.41
C GLU A 256 17.34 7.13 -38.51
N GLU A 257 16.42 8.06 -38.17
CA GLU A 257 16.67 9.15 -37.26
C GLU A 257 17.02 8.65 -35.83
N ASN A 258 16.29 7.68 -35.30
CA ASN A 258 16.54 7.14 -33.97
C ASN A 258 17.88 6.40 -33.92
N ILE A 259 18.22 5.62 -34.95
CA ILE A 259 19.52 4.95 -35.05
C ILE A 259 20.67 5.96 -35.06
N ASN A 260 20.57 6.97 -35.91
CA ASN A 260 21.59 8.00 -36.01
C ASN A 260 21.75 8.76 -34.67
N ARG A 261 20.67 9.03 -33.98
CA ARG A 261 20.70 9.67 -32.66
C ARG A 261 21.40 8.81 -31.61
N LEU A 262 21.05 7.53 -31.54
CA LEU A 262 21.69 6.59 -30.61
C LEU A 262 23.21 6.48 -30.84
N TYR A 263 23.64 6.50 -32.10
CA TYR A 263 25.06 6.56 -32.45
C TYR A 263 25.71 7.89 -32.04
N GLN A 264 25.06 9.00 -32.27
CA GLN A 264 25.56 10.34 -31.85
C GLN A 264 25.72 10.44 -30.35
N ASP A 265 24.79 9.88 -29.56
CA ASP A 265 24.85 9.86 -28.13
C ASP A 265 25.77 8.72 -27.58
N HIS A 266 26.47 7.99 -28.44
CA HIS A 266 27.40 6.91 -28.09
C HIS A 266 26.79 5.79 -27.24
N LEU A 267 25.49 5.59 -27.33
CA LEU A 267 24.79 4.54 -26.60
C LEU A 267 24.93 3.20 -27.30
N LYS A 268 25.11 2.13 -26.52
CA LYS A 268 25.03 0.77 -27.03
C LYS A 268 23.55 0.37 -27.11
N PHE A 269 23.13 -0.19 -28.23
CA PHE A 269 21.75 -0.61 -28.40
C PHE A 269 21.62 -1.88 -29.25
N LEU A 270 20.52 -2.60 -28.97
CA LEU A 270 19.98 -3.67 -29.81
C LEU A 270 18.54 -3.27 -30.16
N MET A 271 18.25 -3.22 -31.45
CA MET A 271 16.91 -2.82 -31.92
C MET A 271 16.41 -3.80 -32.97
N GLY A 272 15.15 -4.20 -32.84
CA GLY A 272 14.50 -5.02 -33.87
C GLY A 272 14.41 -4.27 -35.20
N ALA A 273 14.71 -4.94 -36.31
CA ALA A 273 14.59 -4.39 -37.65
C ALA A 273 13.32 -4.86 -38.35
N LYS A 274 12.79 -4.04 -39.28
CA LYS A 274 11.66 -4.44 -40.12
C LYS A 274 12.18 -5.27 -41.29
N LEU A 275 11.56 -6.42 -41.56
CA LEU A 275 11.93 -7.30 -42.69
C LEU A 275 11.77 -6.64 -44.06
N SER A 276 11.03 -5.52 -44.14
CA SER A 276 10.86 -4.76 -45.38
C SER A 276 12.01 -3.81 -45.71
N LEU A 277 13.05 -3.76 -44.89
CA LEU A 277 14.23 -2.94 -45.16
C LEU A 277 15.09 -3.55 -46.29
N LYS A 278 15.63 -2.71 -47.15
CA LYS A 278 16.44 -3.16 -48.29
C LYS A 278 17.74 -3.89 -47.94
N PHE A 279 18.14 -3.87 -46.69
CA PHE A 279 19.37 -4.52 -46.17
C PHE A 279 19.08 -5.65 -45.17
N VAL A 280 17.83 -6.07 -45.06
CA VAL A 280 17.37 -7.29 -44.43
C VAL A 280 16.78 -8.19 -45.51
#